data_91331d0728634370e64d990bf641459a
#
_entry.id   91331d0728634370e64d990bf641459a
#
_cell.length_a   1.000
_cell.length_b   1.000
_cell.length_c   1.000
_cell.angle_alpha   90.00
_cell.angle_beta   90.00
_cell.angle_gamma   90.00
#
_symmetry.space_group_name_H-M   'P 1'
#
loop_
_entity.id
_entity.type
_entity.pdbx_description
1 polymer ?
#
loop_
_entity_poly.entity_id
_entity_poly.type
_entity_poly.pdbx_seq_one_letter_code
_entity_poly.pdbx_strand_id
1 'polypeptide(L)'
;MAKGGSFDFEDLEKLQKQIARLEAEREGFNRECTQELAARLLRKVTKRTPVGKAPKLDGPKMVKVKGSDGKSKAFLSRNGAIIQKYWAGYVGGTLRRGWTVGDIQKIGDSYQVEIINPTEYASYVEYGHRQTPGRYIPALGVSAKKAWVPGKFMLTISEKEIKALAPKLIEKKLET
;
A
#
# COMPACT_ATOMS: atom_id res chain seq x y z
N MET A 1 -69.32 -25.14 -20.91
CA MET A 1 -68.01 -25.80 -20.98
C MET A 1 -66.95 -24.75 -20.85
N ALA A 2 -66.23 -24.74 -19.73
CA ALA A 2 -65.14 -23.82 -19.48
C ALA A 2 -63.92 -24.27 -20.32
N LYS A 3 -63.39 -23.39 -21.20
CA LYS A 3 -62.14 -23.63 -21.94
C LYS A 3 -60.98 -23.55 -20.91
N GLY A 4 -60.37 -24.69 -20.66
CA GLY A 4 -59.11 -24.71 -19.94
C GLY A 4 -58.02 -23.99 -20.75
N GLY A 5 -57.44 -22.94 -20.18
CA GLY A 5 -56.26 -22.29 -20.77
C GLY A 5 -55.05 -23.21 -20.61
N SER A 6 -54.35 -23.51 -21.69
CA SER A 6 -53.05 -24.15 -21.69
C SER A 6 -52.01 -23.11 -21.27
N PHE A 7 -51.33 -23.37 -20.17
CA PHE A 7 -50.21 -22.57 -19.72
C PHE A 7 -48.93 -23.09 -20.39
N ASP A 8 -48.27 -22.23 -21.18
CA ASP A 8 -47.01 -22.62 -21.82
C ASP A 8 -45.83 -22.36 -20.90
N PHE A 9 -45.24 -23.44 -20.42
CA PHE A 9 -44.09 -23.40 -19.49
C PHE A 9 -42.78 -23.08 -20.22
N GLU A 10 -42.69 -23.17 -21.54
CA GLU A 10 -41.46 -22.89 -22.30
C GLU A 10 -41.04 -21.42 -22.19
N ASP A 11 -41.99 -20.50 -22.18
CA ASP A 11 -41.70 -19.07 -22.05
C ASP A 11 -41.21 -18.72 -20.62
N LEU A 12 -41.67 -19.45 -19.63
CA LEU A 12 -41.19 -19.33 -18.26
C LEU A 12 -39.74 -19.81 -18.11
N GLU A 13 -39.39 -20.91 -18.74
CA GLU A 13 -38.01 -21.41 -18.78
C GLU A 13 -37.09 -20.47 -19.56
N LYS A 14 -37.53 -19.87 -20.65
CA LYS A 14 -36.77 -18.86 -21.37
C LYS A 14 -36.51 -17.63 -20.51
N LEU A 15 -37.53 -17.15 -19.82
CA LEU A 15 -37.40 -16.02 -18.88
C LEU A 15 -36.41 -16.32 -17.74
N GLN A 16 -36.49 -17.51 -17.14
CA GLN A 16 -35.56 -17.94 -16.10
C GLN A 16 -34.11 -17.95 -16.59
N LYS A 17 -33.86 -18.46 -17.81
CA LYS A 17 -32.54 -18.46 -18.44
C LYS A 17 -32.04 -17.04 -18.73
N GLN A 18 -32.92 -16.13 -19.14
CA GLN A 18 -32.54 -14.72 -19.37
C GLN A 18 -32.17 -14.02 -18.03
N ILE A 19 -32.95 -14.22 -17.00
CA ILE A 19 -32.63 -13.65 -15.64
C ILE A 19 -31.30 -14.17 -15.14
N ALA A 20 -31.06 -15.48 -15.22
CA ALA A 20 -29.78 -16.07 -14.79
C ALA A 20 -28.58 -15.51 -15.58
N ARG A 21 -28.76 -15.25 -16.89
CA ARG A 21 -27.74 -14.62 -17.71
C ARG A 21 -27.46 -13.18 -17.28
N LEU A 22 -28.47 -12.37 -17.06
CA LEU A 22 -28.32 -10.98 -16.59
C LEU A 22 -27.66 -10.90 -15.20
N GLU A 23 -27.99 -11.84 -14.31
CA GLU A 23 -27.33 -11.94 -13.01
C GLU A 23 -25.84 -12.26 -13.13
N ALA A 24 -25.48 -13.22 -13.98
CA ALA A 24 -24.08 -13.56 -14.24
C ALA A 24 -23.29 -12.41 -14.87
N GLU A 25 -23.89 -11.69 -15.82
CA GLU A 25 -23.29 -10.49 -16.42
C GLU A 25 -23.08 -9.38 -15.38
N ARG A 26 -24.04 -9.14 -14.50
CA ARG A 26 -23.91 -8.19 -13.37
C ARG A 26 -22.81 -8.60 -12.40
N GLU A 27 -22.71 -9.88 -12.07
CA GLU A 27 -21.66 -10.40 -11.20
C GLU A 27 -20.26 -10.22 -11.81
N GLY A 28 -20.13 -10.55 -13.09
CA GLY A 28 -18.89 -10.34 -13.84
C GLY A 28 -18.46 -8.88 -13.82
N PHE A 29 -19.38 -7.98 -14.15
CA PHE A 29 -19.14 -6.53 -14.12
C PHE A 29 -18.67 -6.03 -12.74
N ASN A 30 -19.38 -6.40 -11.69
CA ASN A 30 -19.03 -5.98 -10.32
C ASN A 30 -17.65 -6.50 -9.89
N ARG A 31 -17.33 -7.74 -10.22
CA ARG A 31 -16.03 -8.35 -9.93
C ARG A 31 -14.91 -7.61 -10.66
N GLU A 32 -15.10 -7.30 -11.95
CA GLU A 32 -14.11 -6.55 -12.73
C GLU A 32 -13.92 -5.12 -12.20
N CYS A 33 -15.00 -4.42 -11.84
CA CYS A 33 -14.91 -3.09 -11.24
C CYS A 33 -14.11 -3.14 -9.93
N THR A 34 -14.38 -4.13 -9.08
CA THR A 34 -13.67 -4.32 -7.82
C THR A 34 -12.18 -4.59 -8.06
N GLN A 35 -11.86 -5.44 -9.03
CA GLN A 35 -10.48 -5.76 -9.40
C GLN A 35 -9.72 -4.53 -9.91
N GLU A 36 -10.35 -3.74 -10.77
CA GLU A 36 -9.75 -2.52 -11.31
C GLU A 36 -9.50 -1.48 -10.22
N LEU A 37 -10.47 -1.24 -9.33
CA LEU A 37 -10.33 -0.31 -8.21
C LEU A 37 -9.23 -0.76 -7.26
N ALA A 38 -9.14 -2.06 -6.96
CA ALA A 38 -8.07 -2.63 -6.13
C ALA A 38 -6.69 -2.44 -6.75
N ALA A 39 -6.55 -2.72 -8.04
CA ALA A 39 -5.28 -2.54 -8.76
C ALA A 39 -4.83 -1.07 -8.78
N ARG A 40 -5.78 -0.14 -8.96
CA ARG A 40 -5.50 1.31 -8.89
C ARG A 40 -5.10 1.73 -7.47
N LEU A 41 -5.77 1.23 -6.44
CA LEU A 41 -5.42 1.51 -5.05
C LEU A 41 -4.04 0.95 -4.72
N LEU A 42 -3.74 -0.30 -5.09
CA LEU A 42 -2.42 -0.91 -4.92
C LEU A 42 -1.31 -0.06 -5.57
N ARG A 43 -1.52 0.37 -6.81
CA ARG A 43 -0.55 1.23 -7.52
C ARG A 43 -0.33 2.56 -6.78
N LYS A 44 -1.39 3.19 -6.29
CA LYS A 44 -1.30 4.48 -5.57
C LYS A 44 -0.59 4.33 -4.23
N VAL A 45 -0.96 3.35 -3.42
CA VAL A 45 -0.34 3.12 -2.11
C VAL A 45 1.13 2.74 -2.25
N THR A 46 1.47 1.86 -3.20
CA THR A 46 2.86 1.49 -3.48
C THR A 46 3.70 2.70 -3.88
N LYS A 47 3.18 3.55 -4.79
CA LYS A 47 3.88 4.77 -5.23
C LYS A 47 4.07 5.77 -4.09
N ARG A 48 3.10 5.90 -3.19
CA ARG A 48 3.13 6.82 -2.04
C ARG A 48 4.02 6.32 -0.91
N THR A 49 4.23 5.01 -0.81
CA THR A 49 5.04 4.41 0.26
C THR A 49 6.49 4.87 0.18
N PRO A 50 7.04 5.46 1.25
CA PRO A 50 8.41 5.93 1.25
C PRO A 50 9.40 4.77 1.19
N VAL A 51 10.56 5.03 0.62
CA VAL A 51 11.71 4.12 0.65
C VAL A 51 12.75 4.69 1.58
N GLY A 52 13.12 3.94 2.61
CA GLY A 52 14.22 4.31 3.51
C GLY A 52 15.52 4.38 2.73
N LYS A 53 16.36 5.33 3.12
CA LYS A 53 17.73 5.49 2.59
C LYS A 53 18.70 5.49 3.76
N ALA A 54 19.83 4.82 3.57
CA ALA A 54 20.91 4.88 4.55
C ALA A 54 21.36 6.34 4.77
N PRO A 55 21.65 6.73 6.01
CA PRO A 55 22.20 8.06 6.30
C PRO A 55 23.52 8.27 5.57
N LYS A 56 23.75 9.49 5.09
CA LYS A 56 25.04 9.85 4.53
C LYS A 56 26.09 9.90 5.64
N LEU A 57 27.27 9.35 5.36
CA LEU A 57 28.42 9.36 6.27
C LEU A 57 29.29 10.59 5.96
N ASP A 58 28.84 11.76 6.43
CA ASP A 58 29.49 13.06 6.23
C ASP A 58 29.57 13.86 7.53
N GLY A 59 30.32 14.94 7.50
CA GLY A 59 30.45 15.86 8.64
C GLY A 59 30.94 15.19 9.93
N PRO A 60 30.18 15.28 11.04
CA PRO A 60 30.61 14.77 12.35
C PRO A 60 30.76 13.25 12.43
N LYS A 61 30.35 12.51 11.41
CA LYS A 61 30.54 11.06 11.27
C LYS A 61 31.91 10.71 10.69
N MET A 62 32.64 11.71 10.18
CA MET A 62 33.98 11.59 9.60
C MET A 62 34.97 12.38 10.43
N VAL A 63 36.16 11.82 10.66
CA VAL A 63 37.26 12.50 11.30
C VAL A 63 38.35 12.72 10.24
N LYS A 64 38.80 13.95 10.09
CA LYS A 64 39.92 14.28 9.23
C LYS A 64 41.20 14.34 10.06
N VAL A 65 42.18 13.55 9.68
CA VAL A 65 43.49 13.52 10.30
C VAL A 65 44.54 14.02 9.30
N LYS A 66 45.35 14.98 9.69
CA LYS A 66 46.44 15.51 8.87
C LYS A 66 47.65 14.58 9.04
N GLY A 67 48.09 13.98 7.94
CA GLY A 67 49.31 13.14 7.97
C GLY A 67 50.59 13.97 8.03
N SER A 68 51.70 13.34 8.33
CA SER A 68 53.04 13.96 8.32
C SER A 68 53.46 14.47 6.92
N ASP A 69 52.80 13.97 5.89
CA ASP A 69 52.95 14.39 4.47
C ASP A 69 52.11 15.62 4.13
N GLY A 70 51.48 16.26 5.11
CA GLY A 70 50.62 17.42 4.91
C GLY A 70 49.25 17.14 4.30
N LYS A 71 48.98 15.90 3.87
CA LYS A 71 47.70 15.48 3.27
C LYS A 71 46.69 15.09 4.37
N SER A 72 45.47 15.53 4.22
CA SER A 72 44.38 15.15 5.12
C SER A 72 43.71 13.85 4.65
N LYS A 73 43.67 12.84 5.50
CA LYS A 73 42.91 11.60 5.27
C LYS A 73 41.64 11.62 6.13
N ALA A 74 40.51 11.20 5.54
CA ALA A 74 39.24 11.13 6.23
C ALA A 74 38.96 9.69 6.66
N PHE A 75 38.63 9.50 7.94
CA PHE A 75 38.28 8.21 8.53
C PHE A 75 36.88 8.29 9.13
N LEU A 76 36.18 7.16 9.21
CA LEU A 76 34.93 7.09 9.95
C LEU A 76 35.19 7.30 11.45
N SER A 77 34.42 8.20 12.07
CA SER A 77 34.36 8.29 13.52
C SER A 77 33.77 6.99 14.09
N ARG A 78 33.92 6.76 15.41
CA ARG A 78 33.29 5.62 16.08
C ARG A 78 31.79 5.53 15.79
N ASN A 79 31.08 6.66 15.83
CA ASN A 79 29.66 6.73 15.49
C ASN A 79 29.41 6.46 14.00
N GLY A 80 30.26 6.93 13.10
CA GLY A 80 30.19 6.65 11.67
C GLY A 80 30.34 5.16 11.38
N ALA A 81 31.27 4.48 12.04
CA ALA A 81 31.48 3.03 11.90
C ALA A 81 30.26 2.22 12.41
N ILE A 82 29.64 2.64 13.52
CA ILE A 82 28.41 2.02 14.04
C ILE A 82 27.27 2.18 13.02
N ILE A 83 27.06 3.38 12.47
CA ILE A 83 26.03 3.64 11.48
C ILE A 83 26.27 2.79 10.24
N GLN A 84 27.50 2.74 9.74
CA GLN A 84 27.86 1.90 8.60
C GLN A 84 27.52 0.42 8.83
N LYS A 85 27.82 -0.10 10.02
CA LYS A 85 27.50 -1.49 10.39
C LYS A 85 26.00 -1.74 10.39
N TYR A 86 25.19 -0.82 10.94
CA TYR A 86 23.72 -0.97 10.93
C TYR A 86 23.11 -0.98 9.53
N TRP A 87 23.71 -0.24 8.61
CA TRP A 87 23.19 -0.11 7.24
C TRP A 87 23.91 -0.99 6.23
N ALA A 88 24.85 -1.82 6.67
CA ALA A 88 25.54 -2.77 5.80
C ALA A 88 24.55 -3.74 5.17
N GLY A 89 24.57 -3.84 3.84
CA GLY A 89 23.64 -4.70 3.08
C GLY A 89 22.18 -4.21 3.05
N TYR A 90 21.89 -3.03 3.58
CA TYR A 90 20.52 -2.50 3.55
C TYR A 90 20.07 -2.18 2.12
N VAL A 91 19.01 -2.87 1.69
CA VAL A 91 18.29 -2.61 0.45
C VAL A 91 16.92 -2.05 0.81
N GLY A 92 16.71 -0.76 0.57
CA GLY A 92 15.45 -0.11 0.89
C GLY A 92 14.25 -0.68 0.12
N GLY A 93 13.05 -0.31 0.54
CA GLY A 93 11.82 -0.60 -0.20
C GLY A 93 11.05 -1.85 0.25
N THR A 94 11.43 -2.52 1.32
CA THR A 94 10.68 -3.67 1.87
C THR A 94 9.21 -3.33 2.08
N LEU A 95 8.91 -2.21 2.76
CA LEU A 95 7.54 -1.75 2.97
C LEU A 95 6.80 -1.50 1.64
N ARG A 96 7.47 -0.88 0.68
CA ARG A 96 6.88 -0.59 -0.64
C ARG A 96 6.54 -1.86 -1.42
N ARG A 97 7.40 -2.88 -1.36
CA ARG A 97 7.20 -4.17 -2.02
C ARG A 97 6.24 -5.08 -1.25
N GLY A 98 6.01 -4.82 0.03
CA GLY A 98 5.14 -5.63 0.88
C GLY A 98 3.64 -5.42 0.64
N TRP A 99 3.22 -4.45 -0.16
CA TRP A 99 1.81 -4.27 -0.48
C TRP A 99 1.30 -5.37 -1.40
N THR A 100 0.25 -6.05 -0.97
CA THR A 100 -0.42 -7.12 -1.70
C THR A 100 -1.93 -6.93 -1.72
N VAL A 101 -2.58 -7.53 -2.72
CA VAL A 101 -4.04 -7.60 -2.86
C VAL A 101 -4.46 -9.02 -2.56
N GLY A 102 -5.43 -9.20 -1.69
CA GLY A 102 -6.08 -10.47 -1.43
C GLY A 102 -7.06 -10.86 -2.53
N ASP A 103 -7.71 -12.00 -2.33
CA ASP A 103 -8.75 -12.47 -3.23
C ASP A 103 -10.02 -11.64 -3.13
N ILE A 104 -10.73 -11.52 -4.25
CA ILE A 104 -12.04 -10.87 -4.28
C ILE A 104 -13.07 -11.84 -3.73
N GLN A 105 -13.72 -11.46 -2.64
CA GLN A 105 -14.75 -12.23 -1.98
C GLN A 105 -16.12 -11.59 -2.22
N LYS A 106 -17.13 -12.41 -2.52
CA LYS A 106 -18.53 -12.00 -2.57
C LYS A 106 -19.15 -12.23 -1.21
N ILE A 107 -19.64 -11.17 -0.56
CA ILE A 107 -20.31 -11.22 0.74
C ILE A 107 -21.71 -10.62 0.55
N GLY A 108 -22.73 -11.47 0.44
CA GLY A 108 -24.07 -11.05 0.04
C GLY A 108 -24.05 -10.43 -1.37
N ASP A 109 -24.56 -9.21 -1.48
CA ASP A 109 -24.59 -8.44 -2.74
C ASP A 109 -23.34 -7.55 -2.94
N SER A 110 -22.36 -7.63 -2.04
CA SER A 110 -21.16 -6.81 -2.08
C SER A 110 -19.92 -7.61 -2.46
N TYR A 111 -19.00 -6.96 -3.18
CA TYR A 111 -17.69 -7.49 -3.48
C TYR A 111 -16.64 -6.79 -2.63
N GLN A 112 -15.81 -7.56 -1.96
CA GLN A 112 -14.77 -7.06 -1.07
C GLN A 112 -13.40 -7.60 -1.51
N VAL A 113 -12.40 -6.76 -1.35
CA VAL A 113 -10.99 -7.12 -1.57
C VAL A 113 -10.14 -6.42 -0.52
N GLU A 114 -9.18 -7.15 0.04
CA GLU A 114 -8.27 -6.60 1.02
C GLU A 114 -6.96 -6.17 0.37
N ILE A 115 -6.45 -5.01 0.81
CA ILE A 115 -5.09 -4.56 0.48
C ILE A 115 -4.32 -4.51 1.78
N ILE A 116 -3.31 -5.36 1.88
CA ILE A 116 -2.54 -5.61 3.10
C ILE A 116 -1.06 -5.36 2.88
N ASN A 117 -0.40 -5.03 3.98
CA ASN A 117 1.06 -5.02 4.04
C ASN A 117 1.50 -5.79 5.29
N PRO A 118 2.11 -6.97 5.16
CA PRO A 118 2.48 -7.82 6.29
C PRO A 118 3.72 -7.32 7.05
N THR A 119 4.30 -6.19 6.65
CA THR A 119 5.48 -5.65 7.33
C THR A 119 5.09 -5.13 8.72
N GLU A 120 5.72 -5.64 9.78
CA GLU A 120 5.41 -5.34 11.18
C GLU A 120 5.35 -3.84 11.50
N TYR A 121 6.21 -3.04 10.88
CA TYR A 121 6.25 -1.59 11.10
C TYR A 121 5.35 -0.79 10.14
N ALA A 122 4.53 -1.45 9.31
CA ALA A 122 3.67 -0.76 8.34
C ALA A 122 2.70 0.22 9.03
N SER A 123 2.09 -0.18 10.14
CA SER A 123 1.20 0.65 10.95
C SER A 123 1.89 1.88 11.53
N TYR A 124 3.14 1.74 11.98
CA TYR A 124 3.94 2.85 12.50
C TYR A 124 4.25 3.89 11.41
N VAL A 125 4.46 3.45 10.18
CA VAL A 125 4.68 4.35 9.05
C VAL A 125 3.36 4.97 8.58
N GLU A 126 2.27 4.22 8.62
CA GLU A 126 0.94 4.71 8.24
C GLU A 126 0.45 5.78 9.21
N TYR A 127 0.38 5.46 10.51
CA TYR A 127 -0.27 6.31 11.52
C TYR A 127 0.69 7.14 12.35
N GLY A 128 1.98 6.82 12.30
CA GLY A 128 2.98 7.41 13.18
C GLY A 128 3.16 6.61 14.47
N HIS A 129 4.14 7.03 15.27
CA HIS A 129 4.45 6.34 16.52
C HIS A 129 5.08 7.26 17.56
N ARG A 130 4.98 6.85 18.81
CA ARG A 130 5.68 7.50 19.93
C ARG A 130 7.15 7.15 19.93
N GLN A 131 7.97 8.10 20.37
CA GLN A 131 9.37 7.88 20.71
C GLN A 131 9.74 8.71 21.95
N THR A 132 10.77 8.28 22.67
CA THR A 132 11.26 9.01 23.86
C THR A 132 12.24 10.09 23.43
N PRO A 133 11.94 11.39 23.67
CA PRO A 133 12.92 12.46 23.43
C PRO A 133 14.21 12.21 24.21
N GLY A 134 15.36 12.55 23.62
CA GLY A 134 16.67 12.30 24.19
C GLY A 134 17.22 10.89 23.99
N ARG A 135 16.39 9.89 23.68
CA ARG A 135 16.85 8.52 23.39
C ARG A 135 17.78 8.52 22.17
N TYR A 136 18.99 8.00 22.37
CA TYR A 136 19.95 7.85 21.29
C TYR A 136 19.55 6.71 20.33
N ILE A 137 19.63 6.97 19.04
CA ILE A 137 19.31 6.03 17.96
C ILE A 137 20.61 5.66 17.23
N PRO A 138 21.22 4.51 17.55
CA PRO A 138 22.55 4.15 17.00
C PRO A 138 22.57 4.07 15.48
N ALA A 139 21.49 3.56 14.87
CA ALA A 139 21.38 3.46 13.42
C ALA A 139 21.41 4.81 12.68
N LEU A 140 21.07 5.90 13.36
CA LEU A 140 21.07 7.26 12.79
C LEU A 140 22.19 8.12 13.37
N GLY A 141 22.80 7.71 14.48
CA GLY A 141 23.83 8.47 15.19
C GLY A 141 23.34 9.79 15.78
N VAL A 142 22.04 9.87 16.09
CA VAL A 142 21.39 11.06 16.66
C VAL A 142 20.43 10.69 17.78
N SER A 143 20.11 11.64 18.64
CA SER A 143 19.06 11.47 19.65
C SER A 143 17.70 11.90 19.10
N ALA A 144 16.65 11.20 19.52
CA ALA A 144 15.28 11.55 19.19
C ALA A 144 14.94 12.94 19.74
N LYS A 145 14.47 13.83 18.87
CA LYS A 145 14.14 15.22 19.26
C LYS A 145 12.67 15.41 19.67
N LYS A 146 11.79 14.58 19.13
CA LYS A 146 10.33 14.72 19.30
C LYS A 146 9.76 13.51 19.99
N ALA A 147 8.66 13.69 20.72
CA ALA A 147 7.93 12.59 21.36
C ALA A 147 7.05 11.80 20.37
N TRP A 148 6.80 12.36 19.20
CA TRP A 148 5.94 11.77 18.17
C TRP A 148 6.56 11.88 16.77
N VAL A 149 6.52 10.79 16.02
CA VAL A 149 6.85 10.75 14.60
C VAL A 149 5.54 10.69 13.83
N PRO A 150 5.22 11.69 12.98
CA PRO A 150 3.96 11.70 12.23
C PRO A 150 3.91 10.59 11.19
N GLY A 151 2.71 10.05 10.99
CA GLY A 151 2.43 9.05 9.96
C GLY A 151 2.52 9.61 8.54
N LYS A 152 2.59 8.72 7.58
CA LYS A 152 2.62 9.06 6.15
C LYS A 152 1.28 8.88 5.47
N PHE A 153 0.32 8.21 6.12
CA PHE A 153 -1.04 7.98 5.64
C PHE A 153 -1.11 7.47 4.21
N MET A 154 -0.25 6.51 3.88
CA MET A 154 -0.06 6.00 2.52
C MET A 154 -1.33 5.34 1.99
N LEU A 155 -1.94 4.46 2.79
CA LEU A 155 -3.18 3.77 2.47
C LEU A 155 -4.37 4.72 2.59
N THR A 156 -4.49 5.41 3.71
CA THR A 156 -5.62 6.31 4.02
C THR A 156 -5.84 7.37 2.93
N ILE A 157 -4.77 8.03 2.47
CA ILE A 157 -4.88 9.05 1.41
C ILE A 157 -5.21 8.39 0.07
N SER A 158 -4.58 7.26 -0.25
CA SER A 158 -4.82 6.55 -1.51
C SER A 158 -6.25 6.03 -1.60
N GLU A 159 -6.80 5.54 -0.50
CA GLU A 159 -8.20 5.10 -0.40
C GLU A 159 -9.19 6.24 -0.65
N LYS A 160 -8.98 7.40 -0.01
CA LYS A 160 -9.82 8.59 -0.23
C LYS A 160 -9.83 9.02 -1.70
N GLU A 161 -8.66 8.99 -2.35
CA GLU A 161 -8.55 9.33 -3.76
C GLU A 161 -9.26 8.31 -4.66
N ILE A 162 -9.18 7.02 -4.36
CA ILE A 162 -9.89 5.99 -5.13
C ILE A 162 -11.40 6.08 -4.92
N LYS A 163 -11.86 6.29 -3.68
CA LYS A 163 -13.30 6.51 -3.40
C LYS A 163 -13.87 7.68 -4.19
N ALA A 164 -13.13 8.77 -4.32
CA ALA A 164 -13.57 9.93 -5.12
C ALA A 164 -13.57 9.65 -6.63
N LEU A 165 -12.72 8.75 -7.12
CA LEU A 165 -12.63 8.40 -8.54
C LEU A 165 -13.57 7.26 -8.94
N ALA A 166 -13.99 6.41 -8.00
CA ALA A 166 -14.75 5.21 -8.26
C ALA A 166 -16.04 5.43 -9.09
N PRO A 167 -16.91 6.43 -8.79
CA PRO A 167 -18.13 6.68 -9.55
C PRO A 167 -17.83 6.89 -11.03
N LYS A 168 -16.90 7.79 -11.36
CA LYS A 168 -16.52 8.09 -12.74
C LYS A 168 -15.93 6.89 -13.50
N LEU A 169 -15.21 6.03 -12.80
CA LEU A 169 -14.64 4.82 -13.41
C LEU A 169 -15.73 3.78 -13.72
N ILE A 170 -16.70 3.66 -12.82
CA ILE A 170 -17.83 2.74 -12.99
C ILE A 170 -18.73 3.24 -14.13
N GLU A 171 -19.09 4.53 -14.16
CA GLU A 171 -19.87 5.16 -15.23
C GLU A 171 -19.23 4.90 -16.59
N LYS A 172 -17.95 5.22 -16.72
CA LYS A 172 -17.21 4.99 -17.98
C LYS A 172 -17.24 3.52 -18.42
N LYS A 173 -17.23 2.59 -17.47
CA LYS A 173 -17.26 1.15 -17.79
C LYS A 173 -18.66 0.66 -18.17
N LEU A 174 -19.71 1.35 -17.73
CA LEU A 174 -21.10 1.08 -18.14
C LEU A 174 -21.40 1.56 -19.55
N GLU A 175 -20.65 2.56 -20.05
CA GLU A 175 -20.82 3.13 -21.38
C GLU A 175 -20.07 2.34 -22.47
N THR A 176 -19.28 1.33 -22.11
CA THR A 176 -18.43 0.53 -23.01
C THR A 176 -19.03 -0.83 -23.24
#